data_a027509beac0d9ef95319432b8558d70
#
_entry.id   a027509beac0d9ef95319432b8558d70
#
_cell.length_a   1.000
_cell.length_b   1.000
_cell.length_c   1.000
_cell.angle_alpha   90.00
_cell.angle_beta   90.00
_cell.angle_gamma   90.00
#
_symmetry.space_group_name_H-M   'P 1'
#
loop_
_entity.id
_entity.type
_entity.pdbx_description
1 polymer ?
#
loop_
_entity_poly.entity_id
_entity_poly.type
_entity_poly.pdbx_seq_one_letter_code
_entity_poly.pdbx_strand_id
1 'polypeptide(L)'
;MTGPAAFMSYVRFDDAHEDGQLSAFRERLAGEIRIQTGREFPIFQDRNDIAWGQNWRQRIEETLDSVTLLLVIVTPGLFHSPACRDEVARFRERERKLGRTDLILPLYYVAAQEMDDPDLRVTDELASLLWERQYADWRELRFEPLTSPVVRKALAQLATRMRDTFWQLPMVPTAPVSDSIRSAGSSATQEDSVAAGRRDTPRTEPPTHVVDAYLPSGFATVSAAIKAAKPGDRILVRPGLYEESLVVDKPLEIIGDGPVADIEIRARDAHVLIFRTSFGRVVNLTLRQVGGVVPNGVLIQQGRLDMQGCDISSRSASCVYIMEGADPRLLRNKIHGGKYVGVVVYDFGLGTLEDNEITNNESAGVAIRTGGNPVLRRNRIHGNQKCGVYVHDAGLGSLEDNEVTRNGYSGVEIATGGNPVLRGNQIRDNTEDGVFAHDAGQGTFEDNEITGNGYSGVVISTGGNPLLRRNRINRNVDVSVRIYDGGKGVVEDNDLTGNSRGAWDIDEDCLPNVTRARNKE
;
A
#
# COMPACT_ATOMS: atom_id res chain seq x y z
N MET A 1 10.78 3.97 -28.32
CA MET A 1 9.83 3.14 -29.09
C MET A 1 8.73 2.71 -28.10
N THR A 2 7.61 3.38 -28.12
CA THR A 2 6.44 3.02 -27.32
C THR A 2 5.70 1.92 -28.07
N GLY A 3 5.89 0.67 -27.64
CA GLY A 3 5.09 -0.46 -28.11
C GLY A 3 3.67 -0.40 -27.55
N PRO A 4 2.76 -1.23 -28.06
CA PRO A 4 1.42 -1.35 -27.53
C PRO A 4 1.45 -1.78 -26.06
N ALA A 5 0.57 -1.22 -25.26
CA ALA A 5 0.49 -1.49 -23.84
C ALA A 5 -0.97 -1.47 -23.36
N ALA A 6 -1.27 -2.20 -22.30
CA ALA A 6 -2.54 -2.13 -21.58
C ALA A 6 -2.31 -1.72 -20.13
N PHE A 7 -3.34 -1.14 -19.52
CA PHE A 7 -3.38 -0.92 -18.09
C PHE A 7 -4.46 -1.81 -17.49
N MET A 8 -4.17 -2.48 -16.37
CA MET A 8 -5.12 -3.30 -15.64
C MET A 8 -5.60 -2.54 -14.40
N SER A 9 -6.86 -2.13 -14.42
CA SER A 9 -7.54 -1.48 -13.30
C SER A 9 -8.22 -2.54 -12.44
N TYR A 10 -7.88 -2.58 -11.16
CA TYR A 10 -8.42 -3.54 -10.19
C TYR A 10 -8.29 -2.99 -8.78
N VAL A 11 -9.03 -3.58 -7.85
CA VAL A 11 -8.90 -3.28 -6.42
C VAL A 11 -7.83 -4.18 -5.82
N ARG A 12 -6.80 -3.61 -5.21
CA ARG A 12 -5.67 -4.37 -4.64
C ARG A 12 -6.09 -5.41 -3.61
N PHE A 13 -7.13 -5.10 -2.85
CA PHE A 13 -7.70 -6.04 -1.90
C PHE A 13 -8.04 -7.37 -2.58
N ASP A 14 -8.62 -7.32 -3.79
CA ASP A 14 -9.05 -8.53 -4.51
C ASP A 14 -7.85 -9.40 -4.91
N ASP A 15 -6.72 -8.79 -5.30
CA ASP A 15 -5.48 -9.53 -5.59
C ASP A 15 -4.82 -10.10 -4.33
N ALA A 16 -4.77 -9.30 -3.27
CA ALA A 16 -4.21 -9.72 -2.00
C ALA A 16 -5.04 -10.84 -1.34
N HIS A 17 -6.38 -10.77 -1.44
CA HIS A 17 -7.28 -11.80 -0.92
C HIS A 17 -7.16 -13.13 -1.67
N GLU A 18 -6.82 -13.10 -2.94
CA GLU A 18 -6.63 -14.28 -3.79
C GLU A 18 -5.16 -14.65 -3.99
N ASP A 19 -4.31 -14.44 -2.99
CA ASP A 19 -2.89 -14.82 -2.98
C ASP A 19 -2.09 -14.34 -4.21
N GLY A 20 -2.42 -13.16 -4.76
CA GLY A 20 -1.76 -12.60 -5.95
C GLY A 20 -2.23 -13.21 -7.27
N GLN A 21 -3.41 -13.82 -7.31
CA GLN A 21 -3.93 -14.46 -8.54
C GLN A 21 -4.13 -13.45 -9.68
N LEU A 22 -4.54 -12.22 -9.40
CA LEU A 22 -4.68 -11.19 -10.44
C LEU A 22 -3.32 -10.75 -11.00
N SER A 23 -2.31 -10.68 -10.16
CA SER A 23 -0.92 -10.43 -10.60
C SER A 23 -0.40 -11.58 -11.48
N ALA A 24 -0.63 -12.83 -11.07
CA ALA A 24 -0.26 -14.01 -11.85
C ALA A 24 -1.07 -14.12 -13.16
N PHE A 25 -2.35 -13.76 -13.15
CA PHE A 25 -3.20 -13.66 -14.33
C PHE A 25 -2.64 -12.65 -15.33
N ARG A 26 -2.28 -11.45 -14.88
CA ARG A 26 -1.65 -10.41 -15.70
C ARG A 26 -0.40 -10.91 -16.44
N GLU A 27 0.50 -11.55 -15.70
CA GLU A 27 1.74 -12.08 -16.27
C GLU A 27 1.46 -13.14 -17.33
N ARG A 28 0.53 -14.04 -17.06
CA ARG A 28 0.14 -15.06 -18.02
C ARG A 28 -0.54 -14.48 -19.25
N LEU A 29 -1.40 -13.49 -19.10
CA LEU A 29 -2.05 -12.81 -20.21
C LEU A 29 -1.04 -12.07 -21.09
N ALA A 30 -0.09 -11.35 -20.49
CA ALA A 30 1.00 -10.70 -21.21
C ALA A 30 1.87 -11.71 -21.99
N GLY A 31 2.17 -12.84 -21.35
CA GLY A 31 2.88 -13.96 -22.00
C GLY A 31 2.10 -14.54 -23.18
N GLU A 32 0.79 -14.71 -23.06
CA GLU A 32 -0.06 -15.25 -24.11
C GLU A 32 -0.16 -14.27 -25.30
N ILE A 33 -0.29 -12.97 -25.04
CA ILE A 33 -0.25 -11.95 -26.11
C ILE A 33 1.10 -11.97 -26.83
N ARG A 34 2.21 -12.11 -26.08
CA ARG A 34 3.55 -12.24 -26.67
C ARG A 34 3.67 -13.45 -27.58
N ILE A 35 3.11 -14.60 -27.19
CA ILE A 35 3.08 -15.81 -28.04
C ILE A 35 2.32 -15.54 -29.34
N GLN A 36 1.19 -14.85 -29.28
CA GLN A 36 0.34 -14.59 -30.44
C GLN A 36 0.87 -13.48 -31.34
N THR A 37 1.68 -12.55 -30.83
CA THR A 37 2.13 -11.37 -31.56
C THR A 37 3.62 -11.40 -31.92
N GLY A 38 4.41 -12.24 -31.24
CA GLY A 38 5.87 -12.24 -31.33
C GLY A 38 6.52 -10.97 -30.74
N ARG A 39 5.77 -10.11 -30.05
CA ARG A 39 6.24 -8.84 -29.50
C ARG A 39 5.91 -8.74 -28.01
N GLU A 40 6.72 -8.02 -27.27
CA GLU A 40 6.40 -7.69 -25.89
C GLU A 40 5.16 -6.79 -25.85
N PHE A 41 4.23 -7.15 -24.96
CA PHE A 41 3.01 -6.40 -24.71
C PHE A 41 2.91 -6.20 -23.19
N PRO A 42 3.46 -5.09 -22.65
CA PRO A 42 3.39 -4.82 -21.22
C PRO A 42 1.93 -4.52 -20.82
N ILE A 43 1.48 -5.22 -19.78
CA ILE A 43 0.24 -4.92 -19.08
C ILE A 43 0.66 -4.31 -17.75
N PHE A 44 0.50 -3.02 -17.63
CA PHE A 44 0.82 -2.30 -16.40
C PHE A 44 -0.26 -2.58 -15.35
N GLN A 45 0.17 -2.93 -14.19
CA GLN A 45 -0.66 -3.14 -13.01
C GLN A 45 -0.09 -2.23 -11.95
N ASP A 46 -0.80 -1.15 -11.63
CA ASP A 46 -0.43 -0.29 -10.56
C ASP A 46 1.03 0.27 -10.56
N ARG A 47 1.31 1.16 -9.62
CA ARG A 47 2.51 2.00 -9.51
C ARG A 47 3.82 1.25 -9.22
N ASN A 48 3.77 -0.06 -8.93
CA ASN A 48 4.97 -0.86 -8.65
C ASN A 48 5.84 -1.14 -9.89
N ASP A 49 5.30 -0.97 -11.09
CA ASP A 49 6.04 -1.14 -12.36
C ASP A 49 6.89 0.09 -12.74
N ILE A 50 6.92 1.11 -11.89
CA ILE A 50 7.65 2.36 -12.15
C ILE A 50 8.97 2.36 -11.40
N ALA A 51 10.09 2.37 -12.13
CA ALA A 51 11.43 2.34 -11.56
C ALA A 51 11.74 3.55 -10.66
N TRP A 52 12.51 3.30 -9.61
CA TRP A 52 12.96 4.29 -8.62
C TRP A 52 13.56 5.54 -9.28
N GLY A 53 13.12 6.74 -8.87
CA GLY A 53 13.65 8.04 -9.37
C GLY A 53 12.95 8.59 -10.61
N GLN A 54 11.93 7.94 -11.16
CA GLN A 54 11.11 8.48 -12.25
C GLN A 54 9.92 9.27 -11.69
N ASN A 55 9.58 10.38 -12.33
CA ASN A 55 8.38 11.16 -12.01
C ASN A 55 7.13 10.32 -12.34
N TRP A 56 6.56 9.68 -11.29
CA TRP A 56 5.49 8.69 -11.42
C TRP A 56 4.21 9.30 -12.04
N ARG A 57 3.92 10.58 -11.77
CA ARG A 57 2.74 11.26 -12.27
C ARG A 57 2.83 11.48 -13.77
N GLN A 58 3.95 12.02 -14.21
CA GLN A 58 4.25 12.17 -15.63
C GLN A 58 4.28 10.78 -16.30
N ARG A 59 4.78 9.76 -15.62
CA ARG A 59 4.82 8.39 -16.15
C ARG A 59 3.45 7.71 -16.17
N ILE A 60 2.56 7.94 -15.19
CA ILE A 60 1.17 7.46 -15.25
C ILE A 60 0.37 8.25 -16.29
N GLU A 61 0.50 9.57 -16.34
CA GLU A 61 -0.11 10.39 -17.39
C GLU A 61 0.43 10.01 -18.77
N GLU A 62 1.75 9.90 -18.93
CA GLU A 62 2.39 9.40 -20.16
C GLU A 62 2.06 7.92 -20.42
N THR A 63 1.90 7.10 -19.36
CA THR A 63 1.53 5.69 -19.48
C THR A 63 0.04 5.56 -19.81
N LEU A 64 -0.85 6.29 -19.14
CA LEU A 64 -2.27 6.32 -19.48
C LEU A 64 -2.51 6.96 -20.86
N ASP A 65 -1.72 7.96 -21.26
CA ASP A 65 -1.76 8.56 -22.59
C ASP A 65 -1.07 7.70 -23.65
N SER A 66 -0.09 6.89 -23.27
CA SER A 66 0.62 5.95 -24.15
C SER A 66 0.00 4.54 -24.17
N VAL A 67 -0.74 4.17 -23.12
CA VAL A 67 -1.44 2.88 -23.01
C VAL A 67 -2.62 2.85 -23.96
N THR A 68 -2.74 1.74 -24.66
CA THR A 68 -3.71 1.60 -25.72
C THR A 68 -5.06 1.07 -25.24
N LEU A 69 -5.07 0.24 -24.21
CA LEU A 69 -6.24 -0.49 -23.71
C LEU A 69 -6.33 -0.42 -22.19
N LEU A 70 -7.55 -0.40 -21.66
CA LEU A 70 -7.85 -0.56 -20.24
C LEU A 70 -8.55 -1.90 -20.00
N LEU A 71 -7.91 -2.79 -19.25
CA LEU A 71 -8.53 -4.01 -18.74
C LEU A 71 -9.10 -3.73 -17.35
N VAL A 72 -10.42 -3.79 -17.19
CA VAL A 72 -11.11 -3.49 -15.93
C VAL A 72 -11.52 -4.79 -15.25
N ILE A 73 -10.98 -5.07 -14.08
CA ILE A 73 -11.36 -6.22 -13.26
C ILE A 73 -12.60 -5.85 -12.44
N VAL A 74 -13.74 -6.40 -12.82
CA VAL A 74 -15.03 -6.06 -12.22
C VAL A 74 -15.28 -6.93 -10.99
N THR A 75 -15.31 -6.27 -9.85
CA THR A 75 -15.64 -6.80 -8.51
C THR A 75 -16.53 -5.80 -7.78
N PRO A 76 -17.20 -6.14 -6.68
CA PRO A 76 -17.93 -5.16 -5.87
C PRO A 76 -17.05 -3.98 -5.40
N GLY A 77 -15.78 -4.25 -5.08
CA GLY A 77 -14.82 -3.23 -4.68
C GLY A 77 -14.56 -2.16 -5.75
N LEU A 78 -14.63 -2.51 -7.02
CA LEU A 78 -14.44 -1.57 -8.14
C LEU A 78 -15.40 -0.37 -8.05
N PHE A 79 -16.68 -0.62 -7.72
CA PHE A 79 -17.72 0.40 -7.68
C PHE A 79 -17.54 1.38 -6.50
N HIS A 80 -16.82 0.96 -5.47
CA HIS A 80 -16.50 1.77 -4.29
C HIS A 80 -15.10 2.38 -4.34
N SER A 81 -14.30 2.11 -5.37
CA SER A 81 -12.95 2.63 -5.54
C SER A 81 -12.93 3.93 -6.37
N PRO A 82 -12.67 5.10 -5.77
CA PRO A 82 -12.53 6.36 -6.51
C PRO A 82 -11.43 6.29 -7.57
N ALA A 83 -10.31 5.61 -7.27
CA ALA A 83 -9.19 5.48 -8.21
C ALA A 83 -9.58 4.71 -9.47
N CYS A 84 -10.26 3.56 -9.31
CA CYS A 84 -10.72 2.77 -10.46
C CYS A 84 -11.78 3.54 -11.27
N ARG A 85 -12.68 4.27 -10.60
CA ARG A 85 -13.67 5.14 -11.27
C ARG A 85 -12.99 6.22 -12.12
N ASP A 86 -11.98 6.87 -11.60
CA ASP A 86 -11.20 7.90 -12.31
C ASP A 86 -10.46 7.31 -13.52
N GLU A 87 -9.87 6.13 -13.38
CA GLU A 87 -9.20 5.43 -14.49
C GLU A 87 -10.17 5.13 -15.63
N VAL A 88 -11.33 4.57 -15.32
CA VAL A 88 -12.36 4.28 -16.31
C VAL A 88 -12.90 5.56 -16.94
N ALA A 89 -13.15 6.62 -16.16
CA ALA A 89 -13.62 7.90 -16.66
C ALA A 89 -12.63 8.54 -17.66
N ARG A 90 -11.33 8.46 -17.41
CA ARG A 90 -10.28 8.94 -18.32
C ARG A 90 -10.27 8.18 -19.64
N PHE A 91 -10.40 6.84 -19.60
CA PHE A 91 -10.46 6.04 -20.81
C PHE A 91 -11.76 6.27 -21.60
N ARG A 92 -12.89 6.51 -20.92
CA ARG A 92 -14.15 6.93 -21.56
C ARG A 92 -13.99 8.25 -22.31
N GLU A 93 -13.34 9.24 -21.70
CA GLU A 93 -13.04 10.51 -22.36
C GLU A 93 -12.12 10.34 -23.56
N ARG A 94 -11.14 9.44 -23.46
CA ARG A 94 -10.24 9.09 -24.56
C ARG A 94 -10.98 8.42 -25.72
N GLU A 95 -11.86 7.46 -25.43
CA GLU A 95 -12.72 6.84 -26.43
C GLU A 95 -13.55 7.89 -27.17
N ARG A 96 -14.13 8.84 -26.41
CA ARG A 96 -14.90 9.94 -26.99
C ARG A 96 -14.05 10.80 -27.94
N LYS A 97 -12.82 11.13 -27.56
CA LYS A 97 -11.89 11.90 -28.39
C LYS A 97 -11.47 11.18 -29.66
N LEU A 98 -11.35 9.85 -29.59
CA LEU A 98 -10.92 8.99 -30.69
C LEU A 98 -12.09 8.48 -31.55
N GLY A 99 -13.34 8.74 -31.15
CA GLY A 99 -14.53 8.19 -31.82
C GLY A 99 -14.62 6.66 -31.71
N ARG A 100 -14.13 6.08 -30.60
CA ARG A 100 -14.08 4.63 -30.35
C ARG A 100 -14.92 4.26 -29.13
N THR A 101 -15.21 2.95 -28.98
CA THR A 101 -15.97 2.40 -27.85
C THR A 101 -15.40 1.07 -27.35
N ASP A 102 -14.18 0.72 -27.76
CA ASP A 102 -13.58 -0.61 -27.58
C ASP A 102 -12.22 -0.57 -26.85
N LEU A 103 -11.86 0.56 -26.23
CA LEU A 103 -10.62 0.68 -25.47
C LEU A 103 -10.73 0.22 -24.02
N ILE A 104 -11.96 0.08 -23.48
CA ILE A 104 -12.24 -0.41 -22.14
C ILE A 104 -12.75 -1.83 -22.26
N LEU A 105 -12.02 -2.78 -21.69
CA LEU A 105 -12.29 -4.22 -21.74
C LEU A 105 -12.65 -4.73 -20.33
N PRO A 106 -13.95 -4.94 -20.01
CA PRO A 106 -14.34 -5.46 -18.72
C PRO A 106 -14.06 -6.95 -18.61
N LEU A 107 -13.49 -7.37 -17.47
CA LEU A 107 -13.36 -8.75 -17.04
C LEU A 107 -14.24 -8.95 -15.79
N TYR A 108 -15.37 -9.63 -15.89
CA TYR A 108 -16.28 -9.85 -14.78
C TYR A 108 -15.75 -10.96 -13.89
N TYR A 109 -15.11 -10.55 -12.80
CA TYR A 109 -14.32 -11.43 -11.94
C TYR A 109 -15.09 -11.91 -10.71
N VAL A 110 -15.81 -11.01 -10.04
CA VAL A 110 -16.70 -11.32 -8.91
C VAL A 110 -18.06 -10.69 -9.16
N ALA A 111 -19.15 -11.42 -8.87
CA ALA A 111 -20.51 -10.89 -8.98
C ALA A 111 -20.67 -9.62 -8.13
N ALA A 112 -21.21 -8.57 -8.74
CA ALA A 112 -21.41 -7.26 -8.11
C ALA A 112 -22.87 -6.83 -8.26
N GLN A 113 -23.49 -6.41 -7.15
CA GLN A 113 -24.91 -6.02 -7.16
C GLN A 113 -25.14 -4.84 -8.11
N GLU A 114 -24.19 -3.92 -8.20
CA GLU A 114 -24.22 -2.77 -9.11
C GLU A 114 -24.33 -3.19 -10.59
N MET A 115 -23.82 -4.37 -10.94
CA MET A 115 -23.92 -4.94 -12.29
C MET A 115 -25.19 -5.78 -12.46
N ASP A 116 -25.52 -6.61 -11.47
CA ASP A 116 -26.55 -7.64 -11.60
C ASP A 116 -27.96 -7.10 -11.34
N ASP A 117 -28.12 -6.10 -10.46
CA ASP A 117 -29.40 -5.46 -10.14
C ASP A 117 -29.71 -4.33 -11.14
N PRO A 118 -30.85 -4.42 -11.90
CA PRO A 118 -31.22 -3.40 -12.87
C PRO A 118 -31.42 -2.00 -12.27
N ASP A 119 -31.94 -1.91 -11.05
CA ASP A 119 -32.25 -0.62 -10.40
C ASP A 119 -30.97 0.07 -9.91
N LEU A 120 -30.04 -0.69 -9.33
CA LEU A 120 -28.72 -0.17 -8.94
C LEU A 120 -27.89 0.22 -10.15
N ARG A 121 -27.91 -0.58 -11.20
CA ARG A 121 -27.18 -0.33 -12.44
C ARG A 121 -27.53 0.99 -13.10
N VAL A 122 -28.82 1.34 -13.13
CA VAL A 122 -29.28 2.61 -13.74
C VAL A 122 -28.82 3.81 -12.91
N THR A 123 -28.64 3.65 -11.61
CA THR A 123 -28.21 4.74 -10.72
C THR A 123 -26.70 4.95 -10.68
N ASP A 124 -25.90 3.95 -11.11
CA ASP A 124 -24.43 4.03 -11.14
C ASP A 124 -23.93 4.13 -12.59
N GLU A 125 -23.32 5.29 -12.92
CA GLU A 125 -22.79 5.54 -14.28
C GLU A 125 -21.71 4.54 -14.70
N LEU A 126 -20.88 4.06 -13.76
CA LEU A 126 -19.83 3.09 -14.05
C LEU A 126 -20.44 1.72 -14.36
N ALA A 127 -21.43 1.29 -13.57
CA ALA A 127 -22.12 0.03 -13.78
C ALA A 127 -22.86 0.03 -15.12
N SER A 128 -23.60 1.11 -15.44
CA SER A 128 -24.24 1.30 -16.76
C SER A 128 -23.23 1.19 -17.89
N LEU A 129 -22.10 1.90 -17.78
CA LEU A 129 -21.05 1.89 -18.81
C LEU A 129 -20.47 0.49 -19.05
N LEU A 130 -20.17 -0.24 -17.97
CA LEU A 130 -19.57 -1.58 -18.08
C LEU A 130 -20.57 -2.63 -18.56
N TRP A 131 -21.85 -2.50 -18.21
CA TRP A 131 -22.90 -3.40 -18.64
C TRP A 131 -23.21 -3.31 -20.14
N GLU A 132 -23.16 -2.12 -20.71
CA GLU A 132 -23.36 -1.91 -22.16
C GLU A 132 -22.24 -2.53 -23.01
N ARG A 133 -21.15 -2.99 -22.39
CA ARG A 133 -20.00 -3.55 -23.08
C ARG A 133 -20.00 -5.06 -23.05
N GLN A 134 -19.44 -5.66 -24.08
CA GLN A 134 -19.14 -7.08 -24.04
C GLN A 134 -18.00 -7.33 -23.06
N TYR A 135 -18.26 -8.09 -21.99
CA TYR A 135 -17.27 -8.46 -20.99
C TYR A 135 -16.82 -9.93 -21.16
N ALA A 136 -15.64 -10.25 -20.62
CA ALA A 136 -15.20 -11.62 -20.42
C ALA A 136 -15.66 -12.08 -19.04
N ASP A 137 -16.45 -13.16 -18.99
CA ASP A 137 -16.91 -13.73 -17.72
C ASP A 137 -15.84 -14.65 -17.13
N TRP A 138 -15.36 -14.26 -15.95
CA TRP A 138 -14.29 -14.97 -15.23
C TRP A 138 -14.76 -15.49 -13.86
N ARG A 139 -16.03 -15.32 -13.50
CA ARG A 139 -16.58 -15.63 -12.18
C ARG A 139 -16.39 -17.09 -11.78
N GLU A 140 -16.50 -18.02 -12.72
CA GLU A 140 -16.22 -19.43 -12.47
C GLU A 140 -14.75 -19.80 -12.68
N LEU A 141 -14.08 -19.15 -13.64
CA LEU A 141 -12.69 -19.44 -14.00
C LEU A 141 -11.70 -19.03 -12.93
N ARG A 142 -12.07 -18.08 -12.05
CA ARG A 142 -11.21 -17.64 -10.94
C ARG A 142 -10.91 -18.74 -9.92
N PHE A 143 -11.76 -19.76 -9.82
CA PHE A 143 -11.58 -20.90 -8.92
C PHE A 143 -10.71 -22.01 -9.52
N GLU A 144 -10.39 -21.91 -10.79
CA GLU A 144 -9.55 -22.88 -11.49
C GLU A 144 -8.09 -22.46 -11.50
N PRO A 145 -7.16 -23.41 -11.39
CA PRO A 145 -5.74 -23.10 -11.54
C PRO A 145 -5.46 -22.42 -12.88
N LEU A 146 -4.64 -21.37 -12.88
CA LEU A 146 -4.26 -20.64 -14.11
C LEU A 146 -3.56 -21.54 -15.17
N THR A 147 -3.16 -22.76 -14.78
CA THR A 147 -2.57 -23.78 -15.64
C THR A 147 -3.59 -24.74 -16.23
N SER A 148 -4.85 -24.70 -15.79
CA SER A 148 -5.89 -25.62 -16.28
C SER A 148 -6.18 -25.37 -17.78
N PRO A 149 -6.58 -26.41 -18.54
CA PRO A 149 -6.85 -26.25 -19.97
C PRO A 149 -7.96 -25.26 -20.27
N VAL A 150 -8.98 -25.14 -19.41
CA VAL A 150 -10.11 -24.25 -19.59
C VAL A 150 -9.67 -22.77 -19.41
N VAL A 151 -8.87 -22.47 -18.39
CA VAL A 151 -8.34 -21.13 -18.16
C VAL A 151 -7.33 -20.73 -19.24
N ARG A 152 -6.44 -21.65 -19.67
CA ARG A 152 -5.52 -21.39 -20.77
C ARG A 152 -6.24 -21.04 -22.07
N LYS A 153 -7.34 -21.73 -22.37
CA LYS A 153 -8.17 -21.43 -23.55
C LYS A 153 -8.82 -20.04 -23.42
N ALA A 154 -9.34 -19.71 -22.25
CA ALA A 154 -9.96 -18.40 -21.99
C ALA A 154 -8.92 -17.26 -22.06
N LEU A 155 -7.70 -17.46 -21.53
CA LEU A 155 -6.59 -16.51 -21.67
C LEU A 155 -6.20 -16.29 -23.13
N ALA A 156 -6.10 -17.36 -23.94
CA ALA A 156 -5.80 -17.25 -25.36
C ALA A 156 -6.88 -16.47 -26.12
N GLN A 157 -8.15 -16.67 -25.79
CA GLN A 157 -9.26 -15.90 -26.37
C GLN A 157 -9.24 -14.43 -25.97
N LEU A 158 -8.94 -14.12 -24.71
CA LEU A 158 -8.81 -12.74 -24.22
C LEU A 158 -7.61 -12.05 -24.89
N ALA A 159 -6.47 -12.73 -24.98
CA ALA A 159 -5.29 -12.24 -25.70
C ALA A 159 -5.58 -11.95 -27.17
N THR A 160 -6.35 -12.82 -27.85
CA THR A 160 -6.77 -12.60 -29.22
C THR A 160 -7.62 -11.32 -29.35
N ARG A 161 -8.60 -11.12 -28.47
CA ARG A 161 -9.44 -9.89 -28.47
C ARG A 161 -8.60 -8.64 -28.27
N MET A 162 -7.72 -8.64 -27.27
CA MET A 162 -6.81 -7.50 -27.02
C MET A 162 -5.92 -7.22 -28.22
N ARG A 163 -5.35 -8.25 -28.84
CA ARG A 163 -4.57 -8.14 -30.06
C ARG A 163 -5.37 -7.50 -31.18
N ASP A 164 -6.56 -8.00 -31.48
CA ASP A 164 -7.37 -7.54 -32.59
C ASP A 164 -7.87 -6.11 -32.39
N THR A 165 -8.26 -5.74 -31.17
CA THR A 165 -8.59 -4.36 -30.81
C THR A 165 -7.41 -3.41 -31.01
N PHE A 166 -6.20 -3.87 -30.73
CA PHE A 166 -4.98 -3.09 -30.92
C PHE A 166 -4.66 -2.86 -32.40
N TRP A 167 -4.76 -3.87 -33.26
CA TRP A 167 -4.46 -3.72 -34.69
C TRP A 167 -5.49 -2.91 -35.48
N GLN A 168 -6.66 -2.67 -34.93
CA GLN A 168 -7.66 -1.75 -35.50
C GLN A 168 -7.39 -0.28 -35.15
N LEU A 169 -6.35 0.03 -34.39
CA LEU A 169 -5.94 1.41 -34.12
C LEU A 169 -5.32 2.03 -35.40
N PRO A 170 -5.81 3.18 -35.85
CA PRO A 170 -5.12 3.92 -36.91
C PRO A 170 -3.73 4.30 -36.42
N MET A 171 -2.69 3.82 -37.11
CA MET A 171 -1.34 4.32 -36.88
C MET A 171 -1.36 5.82 -37.19
N VAL A 172 -1.07 6.65 -36.19
CA VAL A 172 -0.81 8.08 -36.45
C VAL A 172 0.39 8.14 -37.38
N PRO A 173 0.27 8.70 -38.58
CA PRO A 173 1.40 8.79 -39.49
C PRO A 173 2.45 9.72 -38.89
N THR A 174 3.59 9.20 -38.51
CA THR A 174 4.79 10.02 -38.36
C THR A 174 5.11 10.64 -39.71
N ALA A 175 5.11 11.96 -39.77
CA ALA A 175 5.49 12.70 -40.98
C ALA A 175 6.82 12.18 -41.52
N PRO A 176 6.95 11.99 -42.84
CA PRO A 176 8.18 11.47 -43.45
C PRO A 176 9.29 12.52 -43.29
N VAL A 177 10.39 12.10 -42.69
CA VAL A 177 11.66 12.82 -42.77
C VAL A 177 12.09 12.70 -44.25
N SER A 178 12.08 13.81 -44.94
CA SER A 178 12.55 13.90 -46.34
C SER A 178 14.05 13.64 -46.41
N ASP A 179 14.41 12.50 -46.93
CA ASP A 179 15.77 12.23 -47.44
C ASP A 179 16.05 13.13 -48.64
N SER A 180 16.93 14.08 -48.48
CA SER A 180 17.64 14.71 -49.60
C SER A 180 19.12 14.38 -49.52
N ILE A 181 19.45 13.23 -50.11
CA ILE A 181 20.84 12.92 -50.50
C ILE A 181 21.14 13.67 -51.77
N ARG A 182 22.11 14.54 -51.78
CA ARG A 182 22.97 14.77 -52.96
C ARG A 182 24.40 15.04 -52.55
N SER A 183 25.21 14.20 -53.12
CA SER A 183 26.66 14.11 -53.17
C SER A 183 27.38 15.39 -53.56
N ALA A 184 28.53 15.65 -52.97
CA ALA A 184 29.81 15.80 -53.68
C ALA A 184 30.93 16.24 -52.74
N GLY A 185 32.06 15.52 -52.78
CA GLY A 185 33.39 16.08 -52.98
C GLY A 185 34.25 16.38 -51.77
N SER A 186 35.09 15.40 -51.41
CA SER A 186 36.57 15.52 -51.19
C SER A 186 37.14 16.81 -50.55
N SER A 187 37.75 16.73 -49.41
CA SER A 187 39.19 16.74 -49.10
C SER A 187 39.53 17.43 -47.76
N ALA A 188 40.31 16.68 -47.00
CA ALA A 188 41.48 17.08 -46.20
C ALA A 188 41.33 17.92 -44.90
N THR A 189 41.68 17.21 -43.81
CA THR A 189 42.55 17.64 -42.68
C THR A 189 42.24 18.92 -41.88
N GLN A 190 41.91 18.78 -40.63
CA GLN A 190 42.77 19.04 -39.48
C GLN A 190 42.01 18.87 -38.14
N GLU A 191 42.78 18.41 -37.18
CA GLU A 191 42.41 18.20 -35.79
C GLU A 191 41.88 19.48 -35.15
N ASP A 192 40.85 19.38 -34.34
CA ASP A 192 40.82 19.98 -33.01
C ASP A 192 39.68 19.42 -32.13
N SER A 193 40.06 19.06 -30.96
CA SER A 193 39.25 18.58 -29.86
C SER A 193 38.28 19.65 -29.38
N VAL A 194 36.96 19.37 -29.43
CA VAL A 194 36.00 20.03 -28.56
C VAL A 194 34.89 19.03 -28.17
N ALA A 195 34.71 18.95 -26.86
CA ALA A 195 33.76 18.11 -26.16
C ALA A 195 32.36 18.11 -26.74
N ALA A 196 31.87 16.90 -27.07
CA ALA A 196 30.47 16.69 -27.40
C ALA A 196 29.60 16.95 -26.15
N GLY A 197 29.06 18.13 -26.06
CA GLY A 197 28.02 18.47 -25.12
C GLY A 197 26.79 17.61 -25.36
N ARG A 198 26.47 16.71 -24.43
CA ARG A 198 25.14 16.14 -24.29
C ARG A 198 24.15 17.30 -24.22
N ARG A 199 23.29 17.41 -25.18
CA ARG A 199 22.09 18.24 -25.05
C ARG A 199 21.15 17.54 -24.08
N ASP A 200 21.31 17.85 -22.80
CA ASP A 200 20.28 17.61 -21.81
C ASP A 200 19.07 18.49 -22.20
N THR A 201 17.99 17.86 -22.61
CA THR A 201 16.69 18.54 -22.61
C THR A 201 16.45 19.01 -21.18
N PRO A 202 16.13 20.29 -20.96
CA PRO A 202 15.88 20.78 -19.61
C PRO A 202 14.69 20.01 -19.03
N ARG A 203 14.93 19.21 -17.97
CA ARG A 203 13.88 18.73 -17.09
C ARG A 203 13.27 19.98 -16.49
N THR A 204 12.08 20.33 -16.89
CA THR A 204 11.29 21.36 -16.20
C THR A 204 10.95 20.83 -14.83
N GLU A 205 11.68 21.27 -13.82
CA GLU A 205 11.32 21.00 -12.41
C GLU A 205 9.94 21.59 -12.14
N PRO A 206 9.12 20.95 -11.28
CA PRO A 206 7.82 21.51 -10.92
C PRO A 206 8.00 22.89 -10.31
N PRO A 207 7.07 23.83 -10.56
CA PRO A 207 7.09 25.15 -9.92
C PRO A 207 7.23 24.99 -8.41
N THR A 208 8.21 25.69 -7.84
CA THR A 208 8.55 25.58 -6.42
C THR A 208 8.15 26.83 -5.67
N HIS A 209 7.35 26.68 -4.63
CA HIS A 209 6.95 27.71 -3.69
C HIS A 209 7.84 27.61 -2.44
N VAL A 210 8.59 28.66 -2.12
CA VAL A 210 9.43 28.68 -0.94
C VAL A 210 8.65 29.25 0.24
N VAL A 211 8.67 28.54 1.36
CA VAL A 211 8.12 28.99 2.64
C VAL A 211 9.29 29.29 3.58
N ASP A 212 9.31 30.51 4.12
CA ASP A 212 10.33 30.96 5.06
C ASP A 212 9.67 31.88 6.10
N ALA A 213 9.74 31.46 7.36
CA ALA A 213 9.12 32.21 8.46
C ALA A 213 9.80 33.56 8.76
N TYR A 214 11.00 33.78 8.26
CA TYR A 214 11.85 34.92 8.62
C TYR A 214 12.18 35.86 7.45
N LEU A 215 12.00 35.45 6.21
CA LEU A 215 12.35 36.24 5.03
C LEU A 215 11.11 36.79 4.30
N PRO A 216 11.13 38.06 3.86
CA PRO A 216 9.99 38.67 3.17
C PRO A 216 9.78 38.19 1.73
N SER A 217 10.70 37.41 1.17
CA SER A 217 10.59 36.87 -0.20
C SER A 217 10.13 35.42 -0.17
N GLY A 218 8.82 35.21 -0.25
CA GLY A 218 8.21 33.88 -0.22
C GLY A 218 6.91 33.86 0.58
N PHE A 219 6.48 32.68 0.96
CA PHE A 219 5.31 32.51 1.82
C PHE A 219 5.75 32.46 3.28
N ALA A 220 5.07 33.21 4.15
CA ALA A 220 5.33 33.18 5.60
C ALA A 220 4.76 31.91 6.26
N THR A 221 3.79 31.21 5.62
CA THR A 221 3.14 30.01 6.15
C THR A 221 3.02 28.93 5.08
N VAL A 222 3.06 27.66 5.50
CA VAL A 222 2.89 26.52 4.59
C VAL A 222 1.48 26.48 4.03
N SER A 223 0.46 26.82 4.82
CA SER A 223 -0.94 26.90 4.38
C SER A 223 -1.15 27.93 3.27
N ALA A 224 -0.48 29.09 3.33
CA ALA A 224 -0.54 30.09 2.28
C ALA A 224 0.09 29.57 0.97
N ALA A 225 1.22 28.86 1.06
CA ALA A 225 1.84 28.21 -0.08
C ALA A 225 0.95 27.10 -0.66
N ILE A 226 0.36 26.23 0.19
CA ILE A 226 -0.61 25.20 -0.24
C ILE A 226 -1.77 25.85 -1.00
N LYS A 227 -2.32 26.95 -0.50
CA LYS A 227 -3.44 27.66 -1.14
C LYS A 227 -3.06 28.21 -2.53
N ALA A 228 -1.86 28.78 -2.66
CA ALA A 228 -1.38 29.39 -3.90
C ALA A 228 -0.92 28.34 -4.94
N ALA A 229 -0.42 27.20 -4.49
CA ALA A 229 0.11 26.14 -5.34
C ALA A 229 -0.98 25.50 -6.21
N LYS A 230 -0.59 25.06 -7.39
CA LYS A 230 -1.39 24.24 -8.31
C LYS A 230 -1.13 22.76 -8.07
N PRO A 231 -2.03 21.85 -8.50
CA PRO A 231 -1.76 20.43 -8.46
C PRO A 231 -0.44 20.10 -9.17
N GLY A 232 0.47 19.40 -8.46
CA GLY A 232 1.79 19.03 -8.95
C GLY A 232 2.93 19.94 -8.53
N ASP A 233 2.64 21.10 -7.96
CA ASP A 233 3.68 22.02 -7.49
C ASP A 233 4.41 21.47 -6.26
N ARG A 234 5.61 21.98 -6.05
CA ARG A 234 6.46 21.71 -4.89
C ARG A 234 6.42 22.88 -3.91
N ILE A 235 6.35 22.55 -2.62
CA ILE A 235 6.51 23.50 -1.52
C ILE A 235 7.78 23.15 -0.77
N LEU A 236 8.73 24.07 -0.75
CA LEU A 236 9.99 23.93 -0.04
C LEU A 236 9.91 24.71 1.27
N VAL A 237 10.00 24.02 2.40
CA VAL A 237 9.83 24.59 3.73
C VAL A 237 11.20 24.81 4.37
N ARG A 238 11.57 26.05 4.63
CA ARG A 238 12.82 26.43 5.30
C ARG A 238 12.77 26.14 6.82
N PRO A 239 13.92 26.07 7.50
CA PRO A 239 13.96 26.00 8.95
C PRO A 239 13.13 27.08 9.63
N GLY A 240 12.33 26.68 10.61
CA GLY A 240 11.42 27.57 11.33
C GLY A 240 10.34 26.84 12.08
N LEU A 241 9.62 27.57 12.92
CA LEU A 241 8.43 27.11 13.62
C LEU A 241 7.20 27.69 12.91
N TYR A 242 6.30 26.81 12.45
CA TYR A 242 5.07 27.13 11.77
C TYR A 242 3.89 26.67 12.62
N GLU A 243 3.22 27.61 13.28
CA GLU A 243 2.05 27.30 14.13
C GLU A 243 0.77 27.30 13.31
N GLU A 244 0.49 26.16 12.67
CA GLU A 244 -0.63 26.01 11.75
C GLU A 244 -1.09 24.56 11.57
N SER A 245 -2.29 24.37 11.07
CA SER A 245 -2.86 23.08 10.64
C SER A 245 -2.88 23.04 9.12
N LEU A 246 -2.26 22.03 8.54
CA LEU A 246 -2.17 21.89 7.09
C LEU A 246 -3.31 21.04 6.54
N VAL A 247 -3.95 21.51 5.48
CA VAL A 247 -4.92 20.74 4.71
C VAL A 247 -4.40 20.56 3.30
N VAL A 248 -4.06 19.33 2.95
CA VAL A 248 -3.58 18.94 1.62
C VAL A 248 -4.75 18.30 0.86
N ASP A 249 -5.44 19.10 0.06
CA ASP A 249 -6.63 18.72 -0.71
C ASP A 249 -6.38 18.64 -2.24
N LYS A 250 -5.14 18.80 -2.63
CA LYS A 250 -4.66 18.64 -4.00
C LYS A 250 -3.28 18.00 -4.01
N PRO A 251 -2.89 17.35 -5.09
CA PRO A 251 -1.58 16.72 -5.19
C PRO A 251 -0.45 17.74 -5.10
N LEU A 252 0.37 17.61 -4.05
CA LEU A 252 1.52 18.47 -3.78
C LEU A 252 2.70 17.68 -3.24
N GLU A 253 3.93 18.21 -3.46
CA GLU A 253 5.12 17.81 -2.72
C GLU A 253 5.44 18.88 -1.66
N ILE A 254 5.53 18.50 -0.39
CA ILE A 254 5.94 19.37 0.72
C ILE A 254 7.24 18.82 1.29
N ILE A 255 8.33 19.57 1.16
CA ILE A 255 9.66 19.10 1.46
C ILE A 255 10.35 20.08 2.39
N GLY A 256 10.84 19.59 3.52
CA GLY A 256 11.71 20.34 4.43
C GLY A 256 13.12 20.51 3.85
N ASP A 257 13.57 21.75 3.76
CA ASP A 257 14.88 22.12 3.24
C ASP A 257 15.83 22.46 4.40
N GLY A 258 16.31 21.43 5.09
CA GLY A 258 17.19 21.53 6.25
C GLY A 258 17.09 20.30 7.16
N PRO A 259 17.71 20.30 8.32
CA PRO A 259 17.57 19.24 9.32
C PRO A 259 16.09 19.12 9.77
N VAL A 260 15.59 17.91 9.89
CA VAL A 260 14.16 17.64 10.26
C VAL A 260 13.78 18.33 11.58
N ALA A 261 14.68 18.37 12.53
CA ALA A 261 14.46 18.98 13.85
C ALA A 261 14.29 20.51 13.82
N ASP A 262 14.78 21.16 12.77
CA ASP A 262 14.74 22.61 12.62
C ASP A 262 13.51 23.11 11.87
N ILE A 263 12.68 22.18 11.33
CA ILE A 263 11.50 22.51 10.53
C ILE A 263 10.27 21.92 11.23
N GLU A 264 9.68 22.70 12.13
CA GLU A 264 8.56 22.24 12.94
C GLU A 264 7.24 22.87 12.50
N ILE A 265 6.27 22.02 12.17
CA ILE A 265 4.87 22.41 11.99
C ILE A 265 4.11 21.94 13.23
N ARG A 266 3.50 22.88 13.91
CA ARG A 266 2.84 22.69 15.18
C ARG A 266 1.38 23.11 15.14
N ALA A 267 0.48 22.23 15.56
CA ALA A 267 -0.93 22.57 15.70
C ALA A 267 -1.43 22.34 17.12
N ARG A 268 -2.33 23.22 17.58
CA ARG A 268 -3.09 23.09 18.81
C ARG A 268 -4.58 22.98 18.45
N ASP A 269 -5.31 22.13 19.16
CA ASP A 269 -6.75 21.92 18.99
C ASP A 269 -7.19 21.49 17.56
N ALA A 270 -6.23 21.12 16.71
CA ALA A 270 -6.45 20.66 15.35
C ALA A 270 -5.43 19.57 14.98
N HIS A 271 -5.70 18.79 13.93
CA HIS A 271 -4.70 17.94 13.29
C HIS A 271 -3.55 18.79 12.75
N VAL A 272 -2.32 18.29 12.79
CA VAL A 272 -1.18 19.02 12.18
C VAL A 272 -1.28 18.95 10.67
N LEU A 273 -1.62 17.75 10.15
CA LEU A 273 -1.79 17.51 8.72
C LEU A 273 -3.06 16.71 8.47
N ILE A 274 -3.92 17.21 7.60
CA ILE A 274 -5.05 16.49 7.02
C ILE A 274 -4.74 16.26 5.55
N PHE A 275 -4.70 14.99 5.15
CA PHE A 275 -4.49 14.59 3.76
C PHE A 275 -5.78 14.00 3.18
N ARG A 276 -6.32 14.64 2.12
CA ARG A 276 -7.57 14.24 1.48
C ARG A 276 -7.55 14.48 -0.04
N THR A 277 -6.53 13.94 -0.68
CA THR A 277 -6.37 14.00 -2.14
C THR A 277 -5.84 12.67 -2.66
N SER A 278 -5.88 12.47 -3.96
CA SER A 278 -5.46 11.21 -4.57
C SER A 278 -3.98 10.87 -4.34
N PHE A 279 -3.11 11.90 -4.29
CA PHE A 279 -1.68 11.72 -4.05
C PHE A 279 -1.05 12.94 -3.41
N GLY A 280 0.02 12.72 -2.65
CA GLY A 280 0.88 13.77 -2.11
C GLY A 280 2.18 13.19 -1.57
N ARG A 281 3.14 14.07 -1.34
CA ARG A 281 4.42 13.71 -0.75
C ARG A 281 4.78 14.69 0.35
N VAL A 282 5.16 14.18 1.51
CA VAL A 282 5.62 14.96 2.66
C VAL A 282 6.94 14.38 3.13
N VAL A 283 7.99 15.20 3.15
CA VAL A 283 9.35 14.74 3.42
C VAL A 283 10.04 15.65 4.41
N ASN A 284 10.73 15.05 5.38
CA ASN A 284 11.71 15.74 6.23
C ASN A 284 11.12 16.91 7.03
N LEU A 285 10.00 16.66 7.72
CA LEU A 285 9.32 17.64 8.57
C LEU A 285 9.09 17.08 9.97
N THR A 286 9.17 17.95 10.97
CA THR A 286 8.67 17.67 12.31
C THR A 286 7.19 18.11 12.41
N LEU A 287 6.31 17.16 12.72
CA LEU A 287 4.86 17.37 12.82
C LEU A 287 4.41 17.14 14.26
N ARG A 288 4.08 18.22 14.99
CA ARG A 288 3.74 18.15 16.42
C ARG A 288 2.33 18.62 16.71
N GLN A 289 1.49 17.72 17.15
CA GLN A 289 0.20 18.06 17.75
C GLN A 289 0.41 18.27 19.25
N VAL A 290 0.10 19.47 19.78
CA VAL A 290 0.53 19.87 21.12
C VAL A 290 -0.58 20.03 22.16
N GLY A 291 -1.82 19.72 21.82
CA GLY A 291 -2.95 19.74 22.75
C GLY A 291 -4.30 19.91 22.07
N GLY A 292 -5.38 19.67 22.77
CA GLY A 292 -6.76 19.68 22.27
C GLY A 292 -7.53 18.43 22.66
N VAL A 293 -8.82 18.35 22.30
CA VAL A 293 -9.67 17.27 22.82
C VAL A 293 -9.43 15.93 22.10
N VAL A 294 -9.27 15.89 20.77
CA VAL A 294 -9.08 14.60 20.02
C VAL A 294 -8.33 14.74 18.68
N PRO A 295 -7.54 15.77 18.38
CA PRO A 295 -6.85 15.84 17.11
C PRO A 295 -5.65 14.88 17.04
N ASN A 296 -5.55 14.16 15.92
CA ASN A 296 -4.37 13.35 15.61
C ASN A 296 -3.20 14.24 15.11
N GLY A 297 -2.00 13.71 15.08
CA GLY A 297 -0.89 14.36 14.40
C GLY A 297 -1.17 14.49 12.90
N VAL A 298 -1.28 13.35 12.23
CA VAL A 298 -1.57 13.24 10.79
C VAL A 298 -2.86 12.44 10.58
N LEU A 299 -3.80 12.99 9.84
CA LEU A 299 -5.03 12.33 9.43
C LEU A 299 -5.01 12.09 7.92
N ILE A 300 -5.08 10.82 7.49
CA ILE A 300 -5.07 10.42 6.09
C ILE A 300 -6.43 9.79 5.77
N GLN A 301 -7.25 10.54 5.03
CA GLN A 301 -8.64 10.16 4.75
C GLN A 301 -8.81 9.46 3.41
N GLN A 302 -7.94 9.72 2.45
CA GLN A 302 -8.03 9.09 1.14
C GLN A 302 -6.70 9.12 0.38
N GLY A 303 -6.60 8.31 -0.66
CA GLY A 303 -5.49 8.33 -1.62
C GLY A 303 -4.14 7.91 -1.01
N ARG A 304 -3.08 8.26 -1.70
CA ARG A 304 -1.73 7.85 -1.35
C ARG A 304 -0.88 9.04 -0.89
N LEU A 305 -0.56 9.08 0.37
CA LEU A 305 0.44 9.99 0.94
C LEU A 305 1.78 9.26 1.04
N ASP A 306 2.79 9.69 0.30
CA ASP A 306 4.19 9.28 0.54
C ASP A 306 4.79 10.18 1.62
N MET A 307 4.96 9.65 2.84
CA MET A 307 5.56 10.37 3.96
C MET A 307 6.90 9.75 4.32
N GLN A 308 7.96 10.56 4.27
CA GLN A 308 9.31 10.04 4.43
C GLN A 308 10.17 10.88 5.37
N GLY A 309 10.89 10.24 6.31
CA GLY A 309 11.89 10.88 7.17
C GLY A 309 11.31 11.95 8.08
N CYS A 310 10.02 11.86 8.43
CA CYS A 310 9.35 12.82 9.30
C CYS A 310 9.43 12.38 10.77
N ASP A 311 9.42 13.36 11.69
CA ASP A 311 9.27 13.16 13.13
C ASP A 311 7.84 13.57 13.54
N ILE A 312 7.02 12.58 13.99
CA ILE A 312 5.58 12.76 14.16
C ILE A 312 5.18 12.45 15.60
N SER A 313 4.49 13.39 16.25
CA SER A 313 3.99 13.19 17.61
C SER A 313 2.62 13.83 17.86
N SER A 314 1.86 13.30 18.83
CA SER A 314 0.55 13.83 19.20
C SER A 314 0.28 13.73 20.70
N ARG A 315 0.01 14.87 21.33
CA ARG A 315 -0.36 14.91 22.77
C ARG A 315 -1.86 14.79 23.04
N SER A 316 -2.69 14.65 22.03
CA SER A 316 -4.14 14.58 22.19
C SER A 316 -4.74 13.26 21.75
N ALA A 317 -4.24 12.67 20.67
CA ALA A 317 -4.74 11.41 20.13
C ALA A 317 -3.60 10.57 19.53
N SER A 318 -3.83 9.86 18.45
CA SER A 318 -2.82 9.07 17.76
C SER A 318 -1.90 9.93 16.90
N CYS A 319 -0.66 9.48 16.65
CA CYS A 319 0.27 10.24 15.83
C CYS A 319 -0.16 10.23 14.36
N VAL A 320 -0.53 9.05 13.83
CA VAL A 320 -1.02 8.90 12.44
C VAL A 320 -2.32 8.11 12.46
N TYR A 321 -3.30 8.57 11.69
CA TYR A 321 -4.60 7.91 11.54
C TYR A 321 -4.92 7.74 10.04
N ILE A 322 -5.10 6.49 9.61
CA ILE A 322 -5.34 6.08 8.22
C ILE A 322 -6.72 5.45 8.14
N MET A 323 -7.60 5.95 7.26
CA MET A 323 -8.98 5.50 7.19
C MET A 323 -9.56 5.58 5.76
N GLU A 324 -10.79 5.12 5.61
CA GLU A 324 -11.58 5.24 4.37
C GLU A 324 -10.86 4.71 3.11
N GLY A 325 -10.16 3.59 3.23
CA GLY A 325 -9.42 2.98 2.11
C GLY A 325 -8.17 3.73 1.66
N ALA A 326 -7.71 4.72 2.43
CA ALA A 326 -6.44 5.40 2.15
C ALA A 326 -5.27 4.40 2.15
N ASP A 327 -4.32 4.59 1.21
CA ASP A 327 -3.17 3.70 0.99
C ASP A 327 -1.84 4.48 1.05
N PRO A 328 -1.46 5.06 2.20
CA PRO A 328 -0.20 5.79 2.32
C PRO A 328 1.01 4.87 2.33
N ARG A 329 2.16 5.46 1.97
CA ARG A 329 3.46 4.87 2.26
C ARG A 329 4.17 5.70 3.33
N LEU A 330 4.41 5.10 4.49
CA LEU A 330 5.17 5.70 5.58
C LEU A 330 6.56 5.07 5.60
N LEU A 331 7.59 5.83 5.25
CA LEU A 331 8.95 5.32 5.08
C LEU A 331 9.95 6.06 5.99
N ARG A 332 10.66 5.34 6.83
CA ARG A 332 11.73 5.87 7.70
C ARG A 332 11.28 7.06 8.55
N ASN A 333 10.05 7.05 9.02
CA ASN A 333 9.56 8.07 9.93
C ASN A 333 9.82 7.65 11.38
N LYS A 334 9.92 8.65 12.26
CA LYS A 334 9.88 8.47 13.70
C LYS A 334 8.49 8.88 14.19
N ILE A 335 7.75 7.91 14.75
CA ILE A 335 6.36 8.08 15.18
C ILE A 335 6.29 7.79 16.68
N HIS A 336 6.05 8.83 17.47
CA HIS A 336 6.22 8.70 18.92
C HIS A 336 5.38 9.66 19.77
N GLY A 337 5.24 9.35 21.06
CA GLY A 337 4.59 10.25 22.02
C GLY A 337 3.11 10.47 21.73
N GLY A 338 2.47 9.51 21.06
CA GLY A 338 1.01 9.49 20.90
C GLY A 338 0.31 9.30 22.24
N LYS A 339 -0.69 10.15 22.54
CA LYS A 339 -1.55 10.02 23.73
C LYS A 339 -2.33 8.71 23.71
N TYR A 340 -2.57 8.17 22.52
CA TYR A 340 -3.14 6.85 22.32
C TYR A 340 -2.16 5.98 21.52
N VAL A 341 -2.42 5.74 20.27
CA VAL A 341 -1.70 4.81 19.41
C VAL A 341 -0.71 5.56 18.51
N GLY A 342 0.41 4.95 18.19
CA GLY A 342 1.35 5.51 17.23
C GLY A 342 0.71 5.63 15.84
N VAL A 343 0.27 4.51 15.26
CA VAL A 343 -0.42 4.47 13.96
C VAL A 343 -1.71 3.67 14.08
N VAL A 344 -2.83 4.26 13.68
CA VAL A 344 -4.13 3.56 13.55
C VAL A 344 -4.43 3.34 12.08
N VAL A 345 -4.79 2.10 11.73
CA VAL A 345 -5.32 1.74 10.41
C VAL A 345 -6.73 1.21 10.60
N TYR A 346 -7.71 1.94 10.09
CA TYR A 346 -9.13 1.78 10.41
C TYR A 346 -9.98 1.90 9.14
N ASP A 347 -11.18 1.34 9.17
CA ASP A 347 -12.20 1.50 8.13
C ASP A 347 -11.64 1.23 6.73
N PHE A 348 -11.21 -0.03 6.54
CA PHE A 348 -10.58 -0.50 5.29
C PHE A 348 -9.33 0.29 4.86
N GLY A 349 -8.74 1.08 5.75
CA GLY A 349 -7.44 1.72 5.52
C GLY A 349 -6.40 0.68 5.14
N LEU A 350 -5.55 1.04 4.22
CA LEU A 350 -4.43 0.24 3.73
C LEU A 350 -3.11 0.90 4.14
N GLY A 351 -2.09 0.71 3.38
CA GLY A 351 -0.81 1.41 3.51
C GLY A 351 0.36 0.48 3.71
N THR A 352 1.52 1.01 3.36
CA THR A 352 2.80 0.34 3.61
C THR A 352 3.59 1.14 4.62
N LEU A 353 3.86 0.55 5.78
CA LEU A 353 4.71 1.10 6.84
C LEU A 353 6.06 0.39 6.75
N GLU A 354 7.11 1.12 6.37
CA GLU A 354 8.41 0.50 6.04
C GLU A 354 9.57 1.26 6.73
N ASP A 355 10.43 0.51 7.39
CA ASP A 355 11.63 1.03 8.06
C ASP A 355 11.33 2.16 9.08
N ASN A 356 10.13 2.23 9.68
CA ASN A 356 9.79 3.25 10.66
C ASN A 356 10.23 2.86 12.07
N GLU A 357 10.47 3.87 12.90
CA GLU A 357 10.60 3.73 14.35
C GLU A 357 9.29 4.19 15.02
N ILE A 358 8.57 3.26 15.66
CA ILE A 358 7.28 3.53 16.31
C ILE A 358 7.42 3.26 17.80
N THR A 359 7.48 4.31 18.60
CA THR A 359 7.95 4.17 19.99
C THR A 359 7.29 5.13 20.98
N ASN A 360 7.29 4.76 22.26
CA ASN A 360 6.86 5.63 23.37
C ASN A 360 5.44 6.22 23.20
N ASN A 361 4.51 5.44 22.65
CA ASN A 361 3.10 5.81 22.61
C ASN A 361 2.39 5.30 23.89
N GLU A 362 1.40 6.04 24.40
CA GLU A 362 0.69 5.68 25.65
C GLU A 362 -0.27 4.50 25.50
N SER A 363 -0.48 3.99 24.31
CA SER A 363 -1.21 2.76 24.02
C SER A 363 -0.34 1.84 23.14
N ALA A 364 -0.92 1.20 22.13
CA ALA A 364 -0.20 0.36 21.19
C ALA A 364 0.70 1.17 20.24
N GLY A 365 1.75 0.54 19.71
CA GLY A 365 2.52 1.13 18.64
C GLY A 365 1.70 1.27 17.37
N VAL A 366 1.07 0.18 16.91
CA VAL A 366 0.16 0.14 15.77
C VAL A 366 -1.15 -0.54 16.17
N ALA A 367 -2.30 0.02 15.76
CA ALA A 367 -3.61 -0.62 15.88
C ALA A 367 -4.22 -0.79 14.49
N ILE A 368 -4.67 -2.02 14.19
CA ILE A 368 -5.29 -2.40 12.92
C ILE A 368 -6.69 -2.94 13.20
N ARG A 369 -7.73 -2.29 12.69
CA ARG A 369 -9.10 -2.67 13.01
C ARG A 369 -10.09 -2.36 11.90
N THR A 370 -11.28 -2.94 11.99
CA THR A 370 -12.42 -2.68 11.10
C THR A 370 -12.01 -2.80 9.62
N GLY A 371 -11.51 -3.98 9.25
CA GLY A 371 -11.07 -4.26 7.87
C GLY A 371 -9.78 -3.55 7.44
N GLY A 372 -9.10 -2.85 8.33
CA GLY A 372 -7.77 -2.30 8.04
C GLY A 372 -6.80 -3.41 7.60
N ASN A 373 -6.03 -3.16 6.54
CA ASN A 373 -5.15 -4.19 5.94
C ASN A 373 -3.81 -3.61 5.47
N PRO A 374 -2.96 -3.09 6.37
CA PRO A 374 -1.66 -2.55 6.02
C PRO A 374 -0.59 -3.63 5.86
N VAL A 375 0.50 -3.28 5.17
CA VAL A 375 1.76 -4.02 5.19
C VAL A 375 2.75 -3.31 6.10
N LEU A 376 3.19 -3.98 7.16
CA LEU A 376 4.23 -3.52 8.08
C LEU A 376 5.52 -4.28 7.78
N ARG A 377 6.55 -3.58 7.30
CA ARG A 377 7.80 -4.24 6.91
C ARG A 377 9.02 -3.56 7.54
N ARG A 378 9.88 -4.33 8.18
CA ARG A 378 11.15 -3.88 8.78
C ARG A 378 11.01 -2.69 9.73
N ASN A 379 9.86 -2.53 10.40
CA ASN A 379 9.68 -1.50 11.39
C ASN A 379 10.28 -1.92 12.73
N ARG A 380 10.73 -0.93 13.51
CA ARG A 380 11.08 -1.08 14.91
C ARG A 380 9.95 -0.54 15.78
N ILE A 381 9.22 -1.43 16.43
CA ILE A 381 8.04 -1.11 17.23
C ILE A 381 8.36 -1.41 18.70
N HIS A 382 8.63 -0.39 19.49
CA HIS A 382 9.16 -0.63 20.83
C HIS A 382 8.81 0.43 21.87
N GLY A 383 8.87 0.05 23.15
CA GLY A 383 8.70 1.00 24.27
C GLY A 383 7.29 1.63 24.33
N ASN A 384 6.30 1.05 23.67
CA ASN A 384 4.92 1.51 23.79
C ASN A 384 4.32 0.99 25.11
N GLN A 385 3.42 1.77 25.73
CA GLN A 385 2.93 1.44 27.09
C GLN A 385 2.00 0.23 27.12
N LYS A 386 1.36 -0.12 25.98
CA LYS A 386 0.63 -1.36 25.80
C LYS A 386 1.34 -2.28 24.82
N CYS A 387 0.61 -3.03 24.00
CA CYS A 387 1.18 -3.94 23.02
C CYS A 387 1.93 -3.23 21.89
N GLY A 388 2.84 -3.93 21.23
CA GLY A 388 3.52 -3.39 20.07
C GLY A 388 2.56 -3.20 18.90
N VAL A 389 1.84 -4.26 18.51
CA VAL A 389 0.81 -4.24 17.47
C VAL A 389 -0.49 -4.84 18.02
N TYR A 390 -1.60 -4.17 17.79
CA TYR A 390 -2.94 -4.64 18.17
C TYR A 390 -3.82 -4.80 16.93
N VAL A 391 -4.25 -6.03 16.65
CA VAL A 391 -5.12 -6.36 15.50
C VAL A 391 -6.46 -6.84 16.04
N HIS A 392 -7.53 -6.08 15.81
CA HIS A 392 -8.84 -6.41 16.39
C HIS A 392 -9.99 -5.96 15.48
N ASP A 393 -11.23 -6.31 15.86
CA ASP A 393 -12.46 -5.95 15.13
C ASP A 393 -12.33 -6.27 13.61
N ALA A 394 -12.00 -7.53 13.30
CA ALA A 394 -11.76 -8.01 11.94
C ALA A 394 -10.64 -7.25 11.19
N GLY A 395 -9.68 -6.67 11.89
CA GLY A 395 -8.46 -6.14 11.30
C GLY A 395 -7.64 -7.27 10.66
N LEU A 396 -6.94 -6.94 9.59
CA LEU A 396 -6.08 -7.84 8.82
C LEU A 396 -4.63 -7.36 8.89
N GLY A 397 -3.87 -7.51 7.82
CA GLY A 397 -2.52 -6.97 7.66
C GLY A 397 -1.44 -8.02 7.60
N SER A 398 -0.34 -7.65 6.96
CA SER A 398 0.89 -8.44 6.89
C SER A 398 1.99 -7.76 7.71
N LEU A 399 2.56 -8.49 8.66
CA LEU A 399 3.68 -8.07 9.48
C LEU A 399 4.91 -8.88 9.04
N GLU A 400 5.86 -8.22 8.35
CA GLU A 400 7.01 -8.88 7.73
C GLU A 400 8.32 -8.30 8.26
N ASP A 401 9.19 -9.14 8.78
CA ASP A 401 10.55 -8.77 9.20
C ASP A 401 10.62 -7.61 10.21
N ASN A 402 9.57 -7.38 11.03
CA ASN A 402 9.56 -6.32 12.03
C ASN A 402 10.28 -6.74 13.31
N GLU A 403 10.85 -5.77 14.00
CA GLU A 403 11.34 -5.91 15.37
C GLU A 403 10.30 -5.32 16.34
N VAL A 404 9.65 -6.18 17.14
CA VAL A 404 8.61 -5.81 18.12
C VAL A 404 9.14 -6.12 19.51
N THR A 405 9.57 -5.09 20.26
CA THR A 405 10.36 -5.33 21.48
C THR A 405 10.08 -4.33 22.59
N ARG A 406 10.18 -4.77 23.85
CA ARG A 406 10.09 -3.93 25.05
C ARG A 406 8.80 -3.09 25.11
N ASN A 407 7.69 -3.64 24.65
CA ASN A 407 6.38 -3.04 24.84
C ASN A 407 5.80 -3.45 26.22
N GLY A 408 4.92 -2.62 26.76
CA GLY A 408 4.43 -2.77 28.12
C GLY A 408 3.47 -3.94 28.35
N TYR A 409 2.89 -4.48 27.28
CA TYR A 409 2.06 -5.69 27.27
C TYR A 409 2.67 -6.70 26.28
N SER A 410 1.83 -7.48 25.59
CA SER A 410 2.29 -8.42 24.59
C SER A 410 2.92 -7.74 23.36
N GLY A 411 3.83 -8.43 22.69
CA GLY A 411 4.41 -7.91 21.47
C GLY A 411 3.36 -7.67 20.40
N VAL A 412 2.56 -8.71 20.10
CA VAL A 412 1.41 -8.64 19.19
C VAL A 412 0.17 -9.18 19.91
N GLU A 413 -0.92 -8.43 19.88
CA GLU A 413 -2.23 -8.82 20.44
C GLU A 413 -3.25 -8.92 19.30
N ILE A 414 -4.00 -10.02 19.26
CA ILE A 414 -4.96 -10.31 18.18
C ILE A 414 -6.29 -10.70 18.81
N ALA A 415 -7.33 -9.93 18.56
CA ALA A 415 -8.62 -10.13 19.23
C ALA A 415 -9.80 -9.85 18.28
N THR A 416 -10.98 -10.22 18.70
CA THR A 416 -12.26 -9.85 18.07
C THR A 416 -12.25 -10.11 16.56
N GLY A 417 -11.86 -11.36 16.16
CA GLY A 417 -11.79 -11.77 14.75
C GLY A 417 -10.67 -11.15 13.93
N GLY A 418 -9.69 -10.50 14.57
CA GLY A 418 -8.46 -10.09 13.89
C GLY A 418 -7.76 -11.30 13.23
N ASN A 419 -7.22 -11.12 12.01
CA ASN A 419 -6.63 -12.22 11.24
C ASN A 419 -5.38 -11.77 10.45
N PRO A 420 -4.27 -11.38 11.11
CA PRO A 420 -3.05 -10.96 10.45
C PRO A 420 -2.18 -12.14 10.00
N VAL A 421 -1.26 -11.86 9.06
CA VAL A 421 -0.12 -12.71 8.73
C VAL A 421 1.14 -12.15 9.40
N LEU A 422 1.82 -12.95 10.20
CA LEU A 422 3.08 -12.62 10.86
C LEU A 422 4.19 -13.49 10.25
N ARG A 423 5.14 -12.89 9.55
CA ARG A 423 6.24 -13.63 8.90
C ARG A 423 7.59 -12.99 9.17
N GLY A 424 8.54 -13.80 9.63
CA GLY A 424 9.94 -13.40 9.81
C GLY A 424 10.16 -12.35 10.90
N ASN A 425 9.18 -12.08 11.77
CA ASN A 425 9.29 -11.05 12.79
C ASN A 425 10.15 -11.51 13.97
N GLN A 426 10.84 -10.55 14.59
CA GLN A 426 11.49 -10.70 15.89
C GLN A 426 10.62 -10.08 16.97
N ILE A 427 9.95 -10.92 17.77
CA ILE A 427 9.05 -10.51 18.86
C ILE A 427 9.69 -10.88 20.18
N ARG A 428 10.28 -9.89 20.85
CA ARG A 428 11.13 -10.20 22.01
C ARG A 428 11.11 -9.16 23.12
N ASP A 429 11.46 -9.62 24.30
CA ASP A 429 11.66 -8.76 25.48
C ASP A 429 10.42 -7.90 25.83
N ASN A 430 9.22 -8.30 25.43
CA ASN A 430 7.98 -7.63 25.82
C ASN A 430 7.61 -8.02 27.25
N THR A 431 6.91 -7.12 27.96
CA THR A 431 6.63 -7.29 29.39
C THR A 431 5.73 -8.49 29.67
N GLU A 432 4.81 -8.78 28.76
CA GLU A 432 3.92 -9.94 28.85
C GLU A 432 4.30 -10.99 27.79
N ASP A 433 3.32 -11.48 27.03
CA ASP A 433 3.52 -12.55 26.07
C ASP A 433 4.16 -12.04 24.76
N GLY A 434 4.74 -12.94 23.99
CA GLY A 434 5.19 -12.60 22.66
C GLY A 434 4.02 -12.28 21.74
N VAL A 435 3.08 -13.23 21.60
CA VAL A 435 1.83 -13.08 20.85
C VAL A 435 0.66 -13.56 21.69
N PHE A 436 -0.41 -12.77 21.76
CA PHE A 436 -1.64 -13.13 22.44
C PHE A 436 -2.83 -13.10 21.47
N ALA A 437 -3.43 -14.28 21.19
CA ALA A 437 -4.60 -14.45 20.32
C ALA A 437 -5.82 -14.85 21.18
N HIS A 438 -6.84 -13.98 21.25
CA HIS A 438 -8.02 -14.21 22.09
C HIS A 438 -9.30 -13.65 21.41
N ASP A 439 -10.45 -13.88 22.02
CA ASP A 439 -11.75 -13.39 21.53
C ASP A 439 -11.96 -13.67 20.03
N ALA A 440 -11.80 -14.97 19.66
CA ALA A 440 -11.86 -15.44 18.28
C ALA A 440 -10.78 -14.82 17.34
N GLY A 441 -9.71 -14.27 17.88
CA GLY A 441 -8.53 -13.86 17.12
C GLY A 441 -7.91 -15.02 16.36
N GLN A 442 -7.52 -14.78 15.12
CA GLN A 442 -6.93 -15.75 14.22
C GLN A 442 -5.55 -15.28 13.77
N GLY A 443 -5.01 -15.86 12.73
CA GLY A 443 -3.78 -15.44 12.10
C GLY A 443 -2.91 -16.60 11.68
N THR A 444 -1.95 -16.28 10.82
CA THR A 444 -0.92 -17.22 10.39
C THR A 444 0.44 -16.69 10.84
N PHE A 445 1.14 -17.46 11.69
CA PHE A 445 2.43 -17.07 12.25
C PHE A 445 3.49 -18.01 11.67
N GLU A 446 4.34 -17.51 10.80
CA GLU A 446 5.33 -18.30 10.09
C GLU A 446 6.74 -17.72 10.23
N ASP A 447 7.70 -18.58 10.46
CA ASP A 447 9.12 -18.24 10.44
C ASP A 447 9.51 -17.10 11.41
N ASN A 448 8.71 -16.85 12.48
CA ASN A 448 8.99 -15.80 13.46
C ASN A 448 9.94 -16.28 14.55
N GLU A 449 10.70 -15.36 15.13
CA GLU A 449 11.48 -15.56 16.34
C GLU A 449 10.78 -14.87 17.51
N ILE A 450 10.22 -15.66 18.45
CA ILE A 450 9.47 -15.20 19.61
C ILE A 450 10.24 -15.57 20.89
N THR A 451 10.95 -14.61 21.47
CA THR A 451 11.96 -14.95 22.48
C THR A 451 12.08 -13.92 23.62
N GLY A 452 12.35 -14.37 24.82
CA GLY A 452 12.67 -13.50 25.96
C GLY A 452 11.49 -12.66 26.47
N ASN A 453 10.25 -13.01 26.15
CA ASN A 453 9.07 -12.30 26.63
C ASN A 453 8.79 -12.67 28.11
N GLY A 454 8.15 -11.72 28.83
CA GLY A 454 7.97 -11.79 30.28
C GLY A 454 7.04 -12.89 30.78
N TYR A 455 6.21 -13.45 29.89
CA TYR A 455 5.37 -14.63 30.16
C TYR A 455 5.59 -15.68 29.07
N SER A 456 4.53 -16.13 28.41
CA SER A 456 4.62 -17.17 27.39
C SER A 456 5.05 -16.64 26.03
N GLY A 457 5.55 -17.53 25.17
CA GLY A 457 5.85 -17.15 23.78
C GLY A 457 4.58 -16.79 23.02
N VAL A 458 3.61 -17.71 23.00
CA VAL A 458 2.29 -17.53 22.39
C VAL A 458 1.21 -17.98 23.33
N VAL A 459 0.19 -17.15 23.51
CA VAL A 459 -1.02 -17.46 24.29
C VAL A 459 -2.23 -17.47 23.36
N ILE A 460 -3.10 -18.48 23.51
CA ILE A 460 -4.33 -18.65 22.75
C ILE A 460 -5.48 -18.91 23.70
N SER A 461 -6.49 -18.05 23.71
CA SER A 461 -7.63 -18.20 24.61
C SER A 461 -8.94 -17.72 23.98
N THR A 462 -10.04 -17.91 24.68
CA THR A 462 -11.36 -17.35 24.37
C THR A 462 -11.73 -17.53 22.87
N GLY A 463 -11.59 -18.79 22.38
CA GLY A 463 -11.89 -19.15 20.99
C GLY A 463 -10.87 -18.67 19.95
N GLY A 464 -9.73 -18.15 20.37
CA GLY A 464 -8.61 -17.89 19.45
C GLY A 464 -8.22 -19.15 18.65
N ASN A 465 -7.85 -18.98 17.38
CA ASN A 465 -7.59 -20.10 16.48
C ASN A 465 -6.49 -19.80 15.43
N PRO A 466 -5.25 -19.49 15.82
CA PRO A 466 -4.17 -19.22 14.89
C PRO A 466 -3.51 -20.51 14.33
N LEU A 467 -2.80 -20.35 13.22
CA LEU A 467 -1.89 -21.32 12.64
C LEU A 467 -0.43 -20.90 12.95
N LEU A 468 0.32 -21.75 13.65
CA LEU A 468 1.72 -21.54 13.97
C LEU A 468 2.61 -22.54 13.21
N ARG A 469 3.51 -22.04 12.38
CA ARG A 469 4.37 -22.86 11.53
C ARG A 469 5.81 -22.37 11.49
N ARG A 470 6.78 -23.26 11.68
CA ARG A 470 8.22 -22.96 11.55
C ARG A 470 8.70 -21.79 12.41
N ASN A 471 8.00 -21.47 13.52
CA ASN A 471 8.45 -20.45 14.43
C ASN A 471 9.50 -21.00 15.39
N ARG A 472 10.38 -20.13 15.84
CA ARG A 472 11.29 -20.39 16.93
C ARG A 472 10.78 -19.65 18.18
N ILE A 473 10.24 -20.42 19.14
CA ILE A 473 9.62 -19.89 20.34
C ILE A 473 10.41 -20.37 21.56
N ASN A 474 11.32 -19.52 22.06
CA ASN A 474 12.24 -19.96 23.12
C ASN A 474 12.63 -18.85 24.09
N ARG A 475 13.26 -19.21 25.22
CA ARG A 475 13.73 -18.27 26.26
C ARG A 475 12.65 -17.37 26.83
N ASN A 476 11.38 -17.66 26.66
CA ASN A 476 10.31 -16.96 27.33
C ASN A 476 10.25 -17.39 28.80
N VAL A 477 9.76 -16.50 29.67
CA VAL A 477 9.78 -16.73 31.13
C VAL A 477 8.82 -17.84 31.54
N ASP A 478 7.78 -18.10 30.78
CA ASP A 478 6.83 -19.19 31.04
C ASP A 478 7.00 -20.31 29.98
N VAL A 479 5.95 -20.78 29.33
CA VAL A 479 5.95 -21.83 28.31
C VAL A 479 6.10 -21.27 26.89
N SER A 480 6.38 -22.15 25.91
CA SER A 480 6.34 -21.74 24.52
C SER A 480 4.94 -21.37 24.07
N VAL A 481 3.97 -22.26 24.31
CA VAL A 481 2.57 -22.10 23.88
C VAL A 481 1.65 -22.45 25.03
N ARG A 482 0.81 -21.49 25.40
CA ARG A 482 -0.25 -21.64 26.41
C ARG A 482 -1.62 -21.56 25.74
N ILE A 483 -2.52 -22.52 26.04
CA ILE A 483 -3.87 -22.58 25.44
C ILE A 483 -4.89 -22.88 26.53
N TYR A 484 -5.87 -21.99 26.70
CA TYR A 484 -6.89 -22.12 27.71
C TYR A 484 -8.20 -21.47 27.29
N ASP A 485 -9.24 -21.63 28.06
CA ASP A 485 -10.56 -20.99 27.86
C ASP A 485 -11.10 -21.15 26.42
N GLY A 486 -11.14 -22.43 25.95
CA GLY A 486 -11.66 -22.74 24.62
C GLY A 486 -10.79 -22.31 23.45
N GLY A 487 -9.53 -21.99 23.70
CA GLY A 487 -8.52 -21.73 22.66
C GLY A 487 -8.33 -22.94 21.75
N LYS A 488 -8.01 -22.68 20.49
CA LYS A 488 -7.82 -23.67 19.41
C LYS A 488 -6.59 -23.34 18.61
N GLY A 489 -6.20 -24.21 17.71
CA GLY A 489 -5.13 -23.89 16.75
C GLY A 489 -4.39 -25.07 16.17
N VAL A 490 -3.56 -24.75 15.19
CA VAL A 490 -2.64 -25.68 14.58
C VAL A 490 -1.22 -25.21 14.87
N VAL A 491 -0.42 -26.08 15.52
CA VAL A 491 0.96 -25.77 15.90
C VAL A 491 1.85 -26.87 15.34
N GLU A 492 2.58 -26.58 14.25
CA GLU A 492 3.37 -27.58 13.56
C GLU A 492 4.73 -27.05 13.09
N ASP A 493 5.71 -27.94 13.09
CA ASP A 493 7.07 -27.66 12.62
C ASP A 493 7.79 -26.51 13.38
N ASN A 494 7.41 -26.19 14.63
CA ASN A 494 8.03 -25.14 15.42
C ASN A 494 9.17 -25.68 16.30
N ASP A 495 10.14 -24.83 16.63
CA ASP A 495 11.11 -25.07 17.70
C ASP A 495 10.60 -24.42 19.00
N LEU A 496 10.15 -25.24 19.93
CA LEU A 496 9.56 -24.84 21.21
C LEU A 496 10.53 -25.06 22.39
N THR A 497 11.80 -25.32 22.12
CA THR A 497 12.78 -25.65 23.15
C THR A 497 13.24 -24.44 23.96
N GLY A 498 13.66 -24.66 25.20
CA GLY A 498 14.41 -23.70 26.01
C GLY A 498 13.60 -22.59 26.65
N ASN A 499 12.29 -22.75 26.82
CA ASN A 499 11.46 -21.89 27.65
C ASN A 499 11.49 -22.38 29.11
N SER A 500 11.30 -21.46 30.08
CA SER A 500 11.58 -21.76 31.48
C SER A 500 10.68 -22.87 32.06
N ARG A 501 9.44 -23.00 31.59
CA ARG A 501 8.46 -23.98 32.06
C ARG A 501 8.10 -25.05 31.02
N GLY A 502 8.84 -25.13 29.93
CA GLY A 502 8.67 -26.14 28.88
C GLY A 502 7.93 -25.63 27.64
N ALA A 503 7.49 -26.60 26.82
CA ALA A 503 6.87 -26.27 25.53
C ALA A 503 5.38 -25.90 25.67
N TRP A 504 4.63 -26.57 26.53
CA TRP A 504 3.17 -26.51 26.54
C TRP A 504 2.57 -26.27 27.93
N ASP A 505 1.50 -25.48 27.96
CA ASP A 505 0.51 -25.41 29.02
C ASP A 505 -0.87 -25.33 28.34
N ILE A 506 -1.60 -26.47 28.29
CA ILE A 506 -2.86 -26.60 27.57
C ILE A 506 -3.92 -27.18 28.51
N ASP A 507 -5.01 -26.43 28.70
CA ASP A 507 -6.15 -26.88 29.47
C ASP A 507 -6.79 -28.13 28.84
N GLU A 508 -7.27 -29.07 29.67
CA GLU A 508 -7.80 -30.37 29.20
C GLU A 508 -8.95 -30.23 28.20
N ASP A 509 -9.80 -29.25 28.36
CA ASP A 509 -10.94 -28.95 27.49
C ASP A 509 -10.52 -28.40 26.11
N CYS A 510 -9.34 -27.83 26.01
CA CYS A 510 -8.78 -27.32 24.76
C CYS A 510 -8.10 -28.42 23.91
N LEU A 511 -7.60 -29.49 24.55
CA LEU A 511 -6.83 -30.56 23.87
C LEU A 511 -7.49 -31.12 22.60
N PRO A 512 -8.81 -31.38 22.54
CA PRO A 512 -9.45 -31.91 21.33
C PRO A 512 -9.43 -30.95 20.12
N ASN A 513 -9.21 -29.67 20.35
CA ASN A 513 -9.27 -28.61 19.36
C ASN A 513 -7.89 -28.07 18.95
N VAL A 514 -6.82 -28.70 19.45
CA VAL A 514 -5.43 -28.31 19.18
C VAL A 514 -4.72 -29.38 18.39
N THR A 515 -4.29 -29.05 17.21
CA THR A 515 -3.43 -29.93 16.40
C THR A 515 -1.96 -29.61 16.68
N ARG A 516 -1.21 -30.64 17.10
CA ARG A 516 0.23 -30.55 17.37
C ARG A 516 0.97 -31.56 16.47
N ALA A 517 1.90 -31.08 15.67
CA ALA A 517 2.63 -31.97 14.77
C ALA A 517 4.08 -31.52 14.56
N ARG A 518 5.01 -32.41 14.60
CA ARG A 518 6.41 -32.20 14.21
C ARG A 518 7.12 -31.04 14.92
N ASN A 519 6.66 -30.64 16.10
CA ASN A 519 7.34 -29.62 16.88
C ASN A 519 8.55 -30.24 17.58
N LYS A 520 9.60 -29.44 17.72
CA LYS A 520 10.75 -29.76 18.55
C LYS A 520 10.49 -29.19 19.95
N GLU A 521 10.45 -30.07 20.97
CA GLU A 521 10.10 -29.71 22.37
C GLU A 521 11.31 -29.85 23.29
#